data_43cc5641079cf2035212c147ff88858b
#
_entry.id   43cc5641079cf2035212c147ff88858b
#
_cell.length_a   1.000
_cell.length_b   1.000
_cell.length_c   1.000
_cell.angle_alpha   90.00
_cell.angle_beta   90.00
_cell.angle_gamma   90.00
#
_symmetry.space_group_name_H-M   'P 1'
#
loop_
_entity.id
_entity.type
_entity.pdbx_description
1 polymer ?
#
loop_
_entity_poly.entity_id
_entity_poly.type
_entity_poly.pdbx_seq_one_letter_code
_entity_poly.pdbx_strand_id
1 'polypeptide(L)'
;EKTIESNIRSAFLKGNTKEHLLLFYADEQAAGSVARSEAVKIKFEVDVNPPAYATFEHKYRLLPSPYEVNMYDMPSLFAGKIHAVLCRAWQSRIKGRDLYDYVFYLSKGTAVNQKHLRERLLQSGFITSDEECTLPELKQMLYDRFDSIDFVQAKQDVEPFIHDTSVLNVWSAEFFKQITEGLRAY
;
A
#
# COMPACT_ATOMS: atom_id res chain seq x y z
N GLU A 1 -14.19 -13.13 -19.67
CA GLU A 1 -12.77 -12.79 -19.94
C GLU A 1 -12.60 -11.28 -19.86
N LYS A 2 -11.64 -10.79 -19.06
CA LYS A 2 -11.29 -9.37 -19.06
C LYS A 2 -10.48 -9.07 -20.31
N THR A 3 -11.01 -8.21 -21.16
CA THR A 3 -10.37 -7.72 -22.39
C THR A 3 -9.31 -6.62 -22.17
N ILE A 4 -8.98 -6.30 -20.91
CA ILE A 4 -7.95 -5.30 -20.60
C ILE A 4 -6.64 -6.06 -20.39
N GLU A 5 -5.64 -5.77 -21.20
CA GLU A 5 -4.27 -6.22 -20.96
C GLU A 5 -3.77 -5.65 -19.62
N SER A 6 -3.43 -6.53 -18.71
CA SER A 6 -2.93 -6.17 -17.38
C SER A 6 -1.69 -7.00 -17.07
N ASN A 7 -0.67 -6.35 -16.54
CA ASN A 7 0.54 -7.01 -16.05
C ASN A 7 0.30 -7.81 -14.76
N ILE A 8 -0.89 -7.68 -14.15
CA ILE A 8 -1.23 -8.38 -12.92
C ILE A 8 -1.95 -9.69 -13.25
N ARG A 9 -1.42 -10.80 -12.76
CA ARG A 9 -2.05 -12.12 -12.76
C ARG A 9 -2.63 -12.40 -11.38
N SER A 10 -3.90 -12.78 -11.32
CA SER A 10 -4.62 -13.00 -10.06
C SER A 10 -5.16 -14.42 -9.98
N ALA A 11 -5.04 -15.02 -8.80
CA ALA A 11 -5.67 -16.28 -8.44
C ALA A 11 -6.30 -16.17 -7.05
N PHE A 12 -7.26 -17.06 -6.78
CA PHE A 12 -7.90 -17.16 -5.46
C PHE A 12 -7.69 -18.56 -4.89
N LEU A 13 -7.18 -18.63 -3.66
CA LEU A 13 -7.32 -19.82 -2.82
C LEU A 13 -8.62 -19.72 -2.03
N LYS A 14 -9.38 -20.81 -2.02
CA LYS A 14 -10.62 -20.94 -1.24
C LYS A 14 -10.44 -22.08 -0.26
N GLY A 15 -10.78 -21.83 1.01
CA GLY A 15 -10.74 -22.83 2.07
C GLY A 15 -12.01 -22.76 2.92
N ASN A 16 -12.25 -23.82 3.70
CA ASN A 16 -13.38 -23.87 4.64
C ASN A 16 -13.11 -22.91 5.81
N THR A 17 -13.96 -21.91 5.99
CA THR A 17 -13.83 -20.89 7.05
C THR A 17 -13.85 -21.50 8.44
N LYS A 18 -14.70 -22.53 8.68
CA LYS A 18 -14.80 -23.18 9.97
C LYS A 18 -13.49 -23.86 10.38
N GLU A 19 -12.85 -24.54 9.46
CA GLU A 19 -11.56 -25.21 9.69
C GLU A 19 -10.45 -24.20 9.98
N HIS A 20 -10.41 -23.08 9.24
CA HIS A 20 -9.45 -22.01 9.45
C HIS A 20 -9.66 -21.27 10.79
N LEU A 21 -10.91 -21.04 11.19
CA LEU A 21 -11.22 -20.44 12.50
C LEU A 21 -10.77 -21.34 13.67
N LEU A 22 -10.98 -22.64 13.57
CA LEU A 22 -10.49 -23.59 14.59
C LEU A 22 -8.95 -23.59 14.70
N LEU A 23 -8.25 -23.43 13.58
CA LEU A 23 -6.78 -23.33 13.58
C LEU A 23 -6.27 -22.03 14.20
N PHE A 24 -6.98 -20.90 14.02
CA PHE A 24 -6.51 -19.59 14.49
C PHE A 24 -6.99 -19.24 15.89
N TYR A 25 -8.20 -19.61 16.28
CA TYR A 25 -8.81 -19.14 17.51
C TYR A 25 -8.94 -20.20 18.60
N ALA A 26 -8.82 -21.46 18.25
CA ALA A 26 -8.98 -22.59 19.20
C ALA A 26 -10.28 -22.54 20.02
N ASP A 27 -11.31 -21.82 19.53
CA ASP A 27 -12.58 -21.60 20.22
C ASP A 27 -13.73 -22.16 19.38
N GLU A 28 -14.29 -23.28 19.83
CA GLU A 28 -15.40 -23.95 19.17
C GLU A 28 -16.68 -23.08 19.15
N GLN A 29 -16.88 -22.18 20.12
CA GLN A 29 -18.07 -21.33 20.19
C GLN A 29 -18.03 -20.25 19.10
N ALA A 30 -16.88 -19.61 18.90
CA ALA A 30 -16.67 -18.64 17.80
C ALA A 30 -16.84 -19.30 16.44
N ALA A 31 -16.29 -20.52 16.25
CA ALA A 31 -16.44 -21.28 15.02
C ALA A 31 -17.88 -21.77 14.76
N GLY A 32 -18.67 -21.95 15.81
CA GLY A 32 -20.09 -22.39 15.75
C GLY A 32 -21.00 -21.35 15.08
N SER A 33 -20.65 -20.06 15.13
CA SER A 33 -21.44 -18.97 14.55
C SER A 33 -21.24 -18.80 13.04
N VAL A 34 -20.24 -19.44 12.45
CA VAL A 34 -19.90 -19.31 11.03
C VAL A 34 -20.59 -20.39 10.21
N ALA A 35 -21.26 -20.01 9.12
CA ALA A 35 -21.93 -20.95 8.23
C ALA A 35 -20.90 -21.90 7.55
N ARG A 36 -21.24 -23.19 7.48
CA ARG A 36 -20.38 -24.21 6.84
C ARG A 36 -20.09 -23.93 5.35
N SER A 37 -20.98 -23.18 4.69
CA SER A 37 -20.84 -22.78 3.28
C SER A 37 -19.94 -21.55 3.08
N GLU A 38 -19.59 -20.86 4.17
CA GLU A 38 -18.73 -19.69 4.09
C GLU A 38 -17.29 -20.11 3.84
N ALA A 39 -16.63 -19.45 2.89
CA ALA A 39 -15.28 -19.79 2.47
C ALA A 39 -14.35 -18.60 2.61
N VAL A 40 -13.19 -18.81 3.22
CA VAL A 40 -12.10 -17.84 3.18
C VAL A 40 -11.53 -17.79 1.77
N LYS A 41 -11.44 -16.59 1.21
CA LYS A 41 -10.84 -16.35 -0.10
C LYS A 41 -9.56 -15.55 0.10
N ILE A 42 -8.42 -16.15 -0.27
CA ILE A 42 -7.13 -15.46 -0.29
C ILE A 42 -6.82 -15.14 -1.75
N LYS A 43 -6.69 -13.85 -2.06
CA LYS A 43 -6.33 -13.38 -3.40
C LYS A 43 -4.81 -13.35 -3.52
N PHE A 44 -4.28 -14.00 -4.55
CA PHE A 44 -2.89 -13.88 -4.96
C PHE A 44 -2.81 -13.01 -6.20
N GLU A 45 -1.92 -12.03 -6.18
CA GLU A 45 -1.64 -11.18 -7.34
C GLU A 45 -0.14 -11.18 -7.58
N VAL A 46 0.25 -11.40 -8.83
CA VAL A 46 1.64 -11.37 -9.29
C VAL A 46 1.75 -10.32 -10.37
N ASP A 47 2.65 -9.36 -10.17
CA ASP A 47 3.06 -8.43 -11.21
C ASP A 47 4.08 -9.11 -12.10
N VAL A 48 3.79 -9.26 -13.38
CA VAL A 48 4.65 -9.92 -14.37
C VAL A 48 5.56 -8.94 -15.12
N ASN A 49 5.40 -7.64 -14.88
CA ASN A 49 6.23 -6.58 -15.44
C ASN A 49 6.51 -5.51 -14.37
N PRO A 50 7.21 -5.88 -13.29
CA PRO A 50 7.47 -4.94 -12.21
C PRO A 50 8.40 -3.82 -12.66
N PRO A 51 8.18 -2.58 -12.20
CA PRO A 51 9.05 -1.45 -12.50
C PRO A 51 10.49 -1.72 -12.07
N ALA A 52 11.45 -1.22 -12.86
CA ALA A 52 12.88 -1.40 -12.60
C ALA A 52 13.36 -0.69 -11.31
N TYR A 53 14.61 -0.94 -10.94
CA TYR A 53 15.36 -0.31 -9.85
C TYR A 53 14.80 -0.53 -8.44
N ALA A 54 13.90 -1.47 -8.25
CA ALA A 54 13.55 -1.92 -6.91
C ALA A 54 14.76 -2.57 -6.24
N THR A 55 14.91 -2.32 -4.95
CA THR A 55 15.90 -2.96 -4.09
C THR A 55 15.23 -3.97 -3.16
N PHE A 56 15.99 -4.98 -2.73
CA PHE A 56 15.44 -6.13 -2.04
C PHE A 56 16.24 -6.41 -0.77
N GLU A 57 15.57 -7.01 0.21
CA GLU A 57 16.20 -7.55 1.42
C GLU A 57 15.86 -9.03 1.56
N HIS A 58 16.81 -9.80 2.07
CA HIS A 58 16.62 -11.20 2.42
C HIS A 58 16.26 -11.32 3.90
N LYS A 59 15.19 -12.02 4.20
CA LYS A 59 14.76 -12.30 5.58
C LYS A 59 14.50 -13.77 5.78
N TYR A 60 14.84 -14.27 6.94
CA TYR A 60 14.49 -15.62 7.35
C TYR A 60 13.22 -15.63 8.17
N ARG A 61 12.33 -16.55 7.85
CA ARG A 61 11.14 -16.88 8.64
C ARG A 61 11.36 -18.27 9.25
N LEU A 62 10.96 -18.44 10.49
CA LEU A 62 11.20 -19.69 11.22
C LEU A 62 9.95 -20.58 11.28
N LEU A 63 8.76 -20.04 11.05
CA LEU A 63 7.49 -20.74 11.11
C LEU A 63 6.75 -20.70 9.77
N PRO A 64 6.03 -21.76 9.39
CA PRO A 64 5.88 -23.06 10.06
C PRO A 64 7.15 -23.93 10.02
N SER A 65 8.05 -23.68 9.08
CA SER A 65 9.40 -24.25 8.98
C SER A 65 10.35 -23.16 8.50
N PRO A 66 11.66 -23.24 8.78
CA PRO A 66 12.63 -22.23 8.34
C PRO A 66 12.66 -22.10 6.81
N TYR A 67 12.53 -20.88 6.31
CA TYR A 67 12.66 -20.53 4.90
C TYR A 67 13.18 -19.10 4.73
N GLU A 68 13.80 -18.86 3.59
CA GLU A 68 14.25 -17.54 3.17
C GLU A 68 13.20 -16.84 2.33
N VAL A 69 13.04 -15.55 2.53
CA VAL A 69 12.17 -14.68 1.73
C VAL A 69 13.00 -13.54 1.17
N ASN A 70 12.97 -13.38 -0.13
CA ASN A 70 13.44 -12.17 -0.80
C ASN A 70 12.24 -11.23 -0.99
N MET A 71 12.31 -10.05 -0.42
CA MET A 71 11.21 -9.09 -0.42
C MET A 71 11.71 -7.68 -0.72
N TYR A 72 10.84 -6.83 -1.23
CA TYR A 72 11.18 -5.40 -1.37
C TYR A 72 11.61 -4.83 -0.03
N ASP A 73 12.67 -4.03 -0.04
CA ASP A 73 13.07 -3.25 1.11
C ASP A 73 12.11 -2.07 1.40
N MET A 74 12.24 -1.50 2.58
CA MET A 74 11.37 -0.40 3.00
C MET A 74 11.37 0.80 2.04
N PRO A 75 12.51 1.25 1.47
CA PRO A 75 12.54 2.33 0.49
C PRO A 75 11.77 2.03 -0.80
N SER A 76 11.87 0.81 -1.33
CA SER A 76 11.14 0.41 -2.53
C SER A 76 9.64 0.22 -2.27
N LEU A 77 9.28 -0.29 -1.07
CA LEU A 77 7.87 -0.34 -0.64
C LEU A 77 7.29 1.08 -0.49
N PHE A 78 8.06 2.01 0.09
CA PHE A 78 7.63 3.40 0.22
C PHE A 78 7.42 4.08 -1.13
N ALA A 79 8.30 3.84 -2.10
CA ALA A 79 8.12 4.30 -3.49
C ALA A 79 6.78 3.82 -4.07
N GLY A 80 6.40 2.56 -3.82
CA GLY A 80 5.10 2.02 -4.21
C GLY A 80 3.91 2.73 -3.54
N LYS A 81 4.04 3.14 -2.29
CA LYS A 81 2.99 3.88 -1.57
C LYS A 81 2.88 5.33 -2.02
N ILE A 82 3.99 6.00 -2.27
CA ILE A 82 3.99 7.35 -2.86
C ILE A 82 3.34 7.32 -4.25
N HIS A 83 3.72 6.35 -5.09
CA HIS A 83 3.06 6.15 -6.38
C HIS A 83 1.54 5.97 -6.23
N ALA A 84 1.07 5.19 -5.26
CA ALA A 84 -0.36 5.00 -5.03
C ALA A 84 -1.06 6.30 -4.61
N VAL A 85 -0.43 7.13 -3.76
CA VAL A 85 -0.94 8.45 -3.37
C VAL A 85 -1.07 9.38 -4.58
N LEU A 86 -0.06 9.43 -5.45
CA LEU A 86 -0.03 10.32 -6.61
C LEU A 86 -0.96 9.87 -7.73
N CYS A 87 -0.85 8.60 -8.14
CA CYS A 87 -1.37 8.12 -9.42
C CYS A 87 -2.74 7.46 -9.33
N ARG A 88 -3.19 7.05 -8.14
CA ARG A 88 -4.46 6.36 -8.03
C ARG A 88 -5.61 7.34 -8.31
N ALA A 89 -6.36 7.05 -9.38
CA ALA A 89 -7.58 7.80 -9.69
C ALA A 89 -8.68 7.43 -8.68
N TRP A 90 -8.89 8.25 -7.67
CA TRP A 90 -9.95 8.09 -6.67
C TRP A 90 -11.29 8.61 -7.20
N GLN A 91 -11.79 7.98 -8.27
CA GLN A 91 -13.00 8.48 -8.95
C GLN A 91 -14.27 8.41 -8.08
N SER A 92 -14.38 7.40 -7.24
CA SER A 92 -15.56 7.20 -6.38
C SER A 92 -15.25 7.01 -4.91
N ARG A 93 -14.00 6.75 -4.55
CA ARG A 93 -13.59 6.48 -3.17
C ARG A 93 -12.10 6.76 -2.97
N ILE A 94 -11.81 7.70 -2.09
CA ILE A 94 -10.44 7.95 -1.62
C ILE A 94 -9.95 6.76 -0.80
N LYS A 95 -8.71 6.34 -1.04
CA LYS A 95 -8.06 5.27 -0.29
C LYS A 95 -7.27 5.86 0.88
N GLY A 96 -7.93 6.16 1.98
CA GLY A 96 -7.30 6.70 3.20
C GLY A 96 -6.15 5.84 3.72
N ARG A 97 -6.18 4.52 3.45
CA ARG A 97 -5.08 3.61 3.79
C ARG A 97 -3.76 3.93 3.10
N ASP A 98 -3.79 4.46 1.86
CA ASP A 98 -2.55 4.88 1.18
C ASP A 98 -1.91 6.08 1.92
N LEU A 99 -2.73 7.00 2.45
CA LEU A 99 -2.28 8.11 3.29
C LEU A 99 -1.76 7.64 4.66
N TYR A 100 -2.41 6.66 5.26
CA TYR A 100 -1.96 6.04 6.50
C TYR A 100 -0.59 5.37 6.33
N ASP A 101 -0.41 4.62 5.25
CA ASP A 101 0.87 4.02 4.89
C ASP A 101 1.95 5.10 4.65
N TYR A 102 1.60 6.22 4.01
CA TYR A 102 2.52 7.35 3.81
C TYR A 102 3.05 7.90 5.15
N VAL A 103 2.15 8.15 6.11
CA VAL A 103 2.53 8.58 7.46
C VAL A 103 3.42 7.54 8.15
N PHE A 104 3.09 6.25 8.02
CA PHE A 104 3.87 5.15 8.59
C PHE A 104 5.33 5.18 8.10
N TYR A 105 5.57 5.25 6.80
CA TYR A 105 6.94 5.25 6.27
C TYR A 105 7.72 6.50 6.67
N LEU A 106 7.08 7.67 6.69
CA LEU A 106 7.72 8.90 7.19
C LEU A 106 8.07 8.79 8.67
N SER A 107 7.17 8.25 9.50
CA SER A 107 7.43 8.07 10.95
C SER A 107 8.61 7.15 11.24
N LYS A 108 8.91 6.21 10.32
CA LYS A 108 10.09 5.35 10.39
C LYS A 108 11.35 6.04 9.85
N GLY A 109 11.26 7.28 9.37
CA GLY A 109 12.36 7.98 8.74
C GLY A 109 12.86 7.30 7.46
N THR A 110 12.00 6.53 6.80
CA THR A 110 12.35 5.81 5.57
C THR A 110 12.62 6.79 4.43
N ALA A 111 13.78 6.69 3.78
CA ALA A 111 14.03 7.40 2.53
C ALA A 111 13.34 6.67 1.36
N VAL A 112 12.87 7.40 0.36
CA VAL A 112 12.27 6.79 -0.83
C VAL A 112 13.36 6.35 -1.82
N ASN A 113 13.20 5.17 -2.42
CA ASN A 113 13.97 4.77 -3.59
C ASN A 113 13.48 5.57 -4.79
N GLN A 114 14.17 6.69 -5.08
CA GLN A 114 13.75 7.67 -6.09
C GLN A 114 13.78 7.10 -7.50
N LYS A 115 14.78 6.29 -7.82
CA LYS A 115 14.89 5.65 -9.15
C LYS A 115 13.72 4.71 -9.41
N HIS A 116 13.38 3.88 -8.42
CA HIS A 116 12.25 2.98 -8.52
C HIS A 116 10.92 3.74 -8.60
N LEU A 117 10.75 4.82 -7.81
CA LEU A 117 9.56 5.66 -7.89
C LEU A 117 9.40 6.28 -9.27
N ARG A 118 10.48 6.83 -9.86
CA ARG A 118 10.45 7.42 -11.20
C ARG A 118 9.98 6.40 -12.25
N GLU A 119 10.49 5.18 -12.21
CA GLU A 119 10.05 4.13 -13.14
C GLU A 119 8.57 3.77 -12.97
N ARG A 120 8.08 3.74 -11.74
CA ARG A 120 6.64 3.53 -11.46
C ARG A 120 5.78 4.65 -12.04
N LEU A 121 6.21 5.90 -11.88
CA LEU A 121 5.51 7.08 -12.41
C LEU A 121 5.51 7.08 -13.95
N LEU A 122 6.63 6.72 -14.58
CA LEU A 122 6.74 6.53 -16.04
C LEU A 122 5.81 5.43 -16.54
N GLN A 123 5.86 4.25 -15.92
CA GLN A 123 5.06 3.10 -16.34
C GLN A 123 3.55 3.36 -16.23
N SER A 124 3.13 4.19 -15.27
CA SER A 124 1.73 4.61 -15.11
C SER A 124 1.33 5.78 -16.01
N GLY A 125 2.27 6.37 -16.74
CA GLY A 125 2.03 7.56 -17.59
C GLY A 125 1.77 8.84 -16.78
N PHE A 126 2.17 8.87 -15.50
CA PHE A 126 2.02 10.05 -14.65
C PHE A 126 3.05 11.13 -14.96
N ILE A 127 4.25 10.72 -15.36
CA ILE A 127 5.31 11.59 -15.89
C ILE A 127 5.75 11.07 -17.25
N THR A 128 6.43 11.93 -18.02
CA THR A 128 7.04 11.61 -19.32
C THR A 128 8.54 11.31 -19.17
N SER A 129 9.17 10.76 -20.20
CA SER A 129 10.59 10.33 -20.13
C SER A 129 11.58 11.48 -19.98
N ASP A 130 11.21 12.68 -20.42
CA ASP A 130 11.98 13.92 -20.35
C ASP A 130 11.80 14.67 -19.01
N GLU A 131 10.82 14.25 -18.19
CA GLU A 131 10.62 14.82 -16.86
C GLU A 131 11.54 14.13 -15.83
N GLU A 132 12.24 14.94 -15.07
CA GLU A 132 12.95 14.49 -13.90
C GLU A 132 11.97 14.31 -12.74
N CYS A 133 12.35 13.48 -11.79
CA CYS A 133 11.60 13.29 -10.54
C CYS A 133 12.57 13.53 -9.37
N THR A 134 13.08 14.75 -9.29
CA THR A 134 13.92 15.19 -8.18
C THR A 134 13.11 15.26 -6.89
N LEU A 135 13.80 15.29 -5.72
CA LEU A 135 13.08 15.38 -4.45
C LEU A 135 12.24 16.66 -4.32
N PRO A 136 12.68 17.85 -4.77
CA PRO A 136 11.82 19.04 -4.78
C PRO A 136 10.58 18.89 -5.66
N GLU A 137 10.72 18.33 -6.86
CA GLU A 137 9.59 18.07 -7.77
C GLU A 137 8.60 17.07 -7.17
N LEU A 138 9.12 16.00 -6.58
CA LEU A 138 8.30 15.02 -5.88
C LEU A 138 7.49 15.64 -4.74
N LYS A 139 8.12 16.51 -3.93
CA LYS A 139 7.42 17.24 -2.87
C LYS A 139 6.31 18.12 -3.44
N GLN A 140 6.58 18.85 -4.54
CA GLN A 140 5.56 19.67 -5.18
C GLN A 140 4.38 18.84 -5.69
N MET A 141 4.63 17.73 -6.38
CA MET A 141 3.58 16.80 -6.82
C MET A 141 2.71 16.32 -5.65
N LEU A 142 3.34 16.02 -4.52
CA LEU A 142 2.63 15.60 -3.31
C LEU A 142 1.80 16.74 -2.71
N TYR A 143 2.33 17.98 -2.67
CA TYR A 143 1.58 19.14 -2.19
C TYR A 143 0.33 19.38 -3.03
N ASP A 144 0.47 19.40 -4.35
CA ASP A 144 -0.65 19.58 -5.27
C ASP A 144 -1.69 18.45 -5.08
N ARG A 145 -1.20 17.24 -4.86
CA ARG A 145 -2.07 16.09 -4.57
C ARG A 145 -2.83 16.26 -3.26
N PHE A 146 -2.18 16.66 -2.18
CA PHE A 146 -2.84 16.86 -0.89
C PHE A 146 -3.89 17.96 -0.92
N ASP A 147 -3.70 19.02 -1.72
CA ASP A 147 -4.72 20.05 -1.93
C ASP A 147 -6.00 19.53 -2.61
N SER A 148 -5.90 18.45 -3.37
CA SER A 148 -7.01 17.83 -4.08
C SER A 148 -7.78 16.77 -3.29
N ILE A 149 -7.33 16.41 -2.07
CA ILE A 149 -7.89 15.31 -1.28
C ILE A 149 -9.06 15.79 -0.41
N ASP A 150 -10.18 15.06 -0.48
CA ASP A 150 -11.23 15.11 0.54
C ASP A 150 -10.79 14.31 1.77
N PHE A 151 -10.27 15.01 2.78
CA PHE A 151 -9.81 14.38 4.02
C PHE A 151 -10.94 13.83 4.89
N VAL A 152 -12.19 14.28 4.72
CA VAL A 152 -13.33 13.68 5.43
C VAL A 152 -13.53 12.26 4.94
N GLN A 153 -13.59 12.09 3.62
CA GLN A 153 -13.73 10.77 3.01
C GLN A 153 -12.51 9.87 3.26
N ALA A 154 -11.29 10.44 3.24
CA ALA A 154 -10.06 9.70 3.52
C ALA A 154 -10.02 9.13 4.95
N LYS A 155 -10.47 9.91 5.95
CA LYS A 155 -10.59 9.47 7.34
C LYS A 155 -11.60 8.33 7.47
N GLN A 156 -12.78 8.47 6.88
CA GLN A 156 -13.83 7.46 6.89
C GLN A 156 -13.39 6.12 6.25
N ASP A 157 -12.55 6.17 5.18
CA ASP A 157 -12.04 4.95 4.55
C ASP A 157 -11.07 4.17 5.44
N VAL A 158 -10.28 4.85 6.29
CA VAL A 158 -9.26 4.21 7.11
C VAL A 158 -9.73 3.86 8.53
N GLU A 159 -10.70 4.60 9.05
CA GLU A 159 -11.20 4.46 10.41
C GLU A 159 -11.52 3.01 10.83
N PRO A 160 -12.18 2.16 10.00
CA PRO A 160 -12.49 0.78 10.38
C PRO A 160 -11.28 -0.13 10.58
N PHE A 161 -10.07 0.31 10.20
CA PHE A 161 -8.84 -0.50 10.23
C PHE A 161 -7.87 -0.11 11.34
N ILE A 162 -8.19 0.92 12.13
CA ILE A 162 -7.32 1.43 13.20
C ILE A 162 -8.04 1.43 14.54
N HIS A 163 -7.30 1.16 15.63
CA HIS A 163 -7.87 1.12 16.98
C HIS A 163 -8.08 2.52 17.56
N ASP A 164 -7.09 3.41 17.37
CA ASP A 164 -7.17 4.78 17.88
C ASP A 164 -7.43 5.74 16.73
N THR A 165 -8.68 6.13 16.58
CA THR A 165 -9.12 7.06 15.52
C THR A 165 -8.72 8.50 15.81
N SER A 166 -8.27 8.82 17.02
CA SER A 166 -7.84 10.18 17.39
C SER A 166 -6.63 10.64 16.56
N VAL A 167 -5.80 9.71 16.07
CA VAL A 167 -4.65 10.00 15.19
C VAL A 167 -5.09 10.64 13.87
N LEU A 168 -6.35 10.48 13.47
CA LEU A 168 -6.91 11.08 12.25
C LEU A 168 -7.31 12.55 12.43
N ASN A 169 -7.40 13.06 13.66
CA ASN A 169 -7.87 14.42 13.92
C ASN A 169 -6.99 15.48 13.26
N VAL A 170 -5.69 15.22 13.18
CA VAL A 170 -4.70 16.14 12.57
C VAL A 170 -4.68 16.09 11.04
N TRP A 171 -5.34 15.11 10.42
CA TRP A 171 -5.28 14.93 8.97
C TRP A 171 -5.92 16.09 8.21
N SER A 172 -5.11 16.83 7.50
CA SER A 172 -5.47 17.94 6.61
C SER A 172 -4.40 18.10 5.54
N ALA A 173 -4.65 18.90 4.53
CA ALA A 173 -3.64 19.21 3.50
C ALA A 173 -2.37 19.80 4.14
N GLU A 174 -2.54 20.72 5.08
CA GLU A 174 -1.44 21.38 5.81
C GLU A 174 -0.59 20.37 6.58
N PHE A 175 -1.24 19.45 7.30
CA PHE A 175 -0.54 18.40 8.04
C PHE A 175 0.31 17.55 7.10
N PHE A 176 -0.27 17.05 5.99
CA PHE A 176 0.46 16.21 5.03
C PHE A 176 1.59 16.97 4.34
N LYS A 177 1.41 18.23 3.99
CA LYS A 177 2.47 19.07 3.46
C LYS A 177 3.61 19.25 4.47
N GLN A 178 3.28 19.54 5.72
CA GLN A 178 4.26 19.76 6.78
C GLN A 178 5.11 18.49 7.03
N ILE A 179 4.50 17.32 7.14
CA ILE A 179 5.27 16.07 7.34
C ILE A 179 6.11 15.70 6.12
N THR A 180 5.69 16.10 4.92
CA THR A 180 6.43 15.88 3.66
C THR A 180 7.74 16.67 3.62
N GLU A 181 7.90 17.74 4.41
CA GLU A 181 9.20 18.42 4.54
C GLU A 181 10.30 17.48 5.03
N GLY A 182 9.97 16.51 5.86
CA GLY A 182 10.86 15.47 6.34
C GLY A 182 11.16 14.34 5.32
N LEU A 183 10.53 14.35 4.14
CA LEU A 183 10.75 13.34 3.11
C LEU A 183 12.20 13.38 2.63
N ARG A 184 12.82 12.19 2.57
CA ARG A 184 14.18 11.98 2.07
C ARG A 184 14.15 10.99 0.92
N ALA A 185 15.12 11.12 -0.01
CA ALA A 185 15.30 10.22 -1.15
C ALA A 185 16.78 9.83 -1.29
N TYR A 186 17.04 8.72 -2.00
CA TYR A 186 18.38 8.31 -2.43
C TYR A 186 18.34 7.68 -3.82
#